data_c2ccfd230888e506b3bf6cad7def728a
#
_entry.id   c2ccfd230888e506b3bf6cad7def728a
#
_cell.length_a   1.000
_cell.length_b   1.000
_cell.length_c   1.000
_cell.angle_alpha   90.00
_cell.angle_beta   90.00
_cell.angle_gamma   90.00
#
_symmetry.space_group_name_H-M   'P 1'
#
loop_
_entity.id
_entity.type
_entity.pdbx_description
1 polymer ?
#
loop_
_entity_poly.entity_id
_entity_poly.type
_entity_poly.pdbx_seq_one_letter_code
_entity_poly.pdbx_strand_id
1 'polypeptide(L)'
;MTRIFCLLVCCCSALLAGCSRESVEKYVGVDYQTTNRFAKNLAPIPGQFEKDIDALNQLISQFTGKIEVRWGEDQVFVSGKRDYVKYTDNYKSRARIDFERGVIQVETVATDAPKDHLKQAIITTLLTPRDPASVDLYSAAKVPLTGRPFLEGQVVDHEGKAITWQWRANRFADYLIDQRLKKKQVRFQNMYFVTIPMVKDHAAQRSYQYADIVRRASERYGISEKLIYAIIKTESSFNPYAVSWANAYGLMQVVPKTAGRDVFKLVKKRRGQPTPKYLFDPEKNIDTGTAYFYILKNRYLKAVRDPLSLHYSMISAYNGGTGNVLRTFDNNRDRAMQDLNKLKP
;
A
#
# COMPACT_ATOMS: atom_id res chain seq x y z
N MET A 1 -9.14 25.49 28.60
CA MET A 1 -8.50 25.51 27.28
C MET A 1 -7.73 24.22 26.96
N THR A 2 -7.21 23.50 27.93
CA THR A 2 -6.44 22.23 27.76
C THR A 2 -7.28 21.02 27.33
N ARG A 3 -8.59 21.02 27.52
CA ARG A 3 -9.48 19.88 27.18
C ARG A 3 -9.82 19.73 25.67
N ILE A 4 -9.78 20.81 24.90
CA ILE A 4 -10.12 20.81 23.47
C ILE A 4 -8.94 20.31 22.65
N PHE A 5 -7.70 20.59 23.07
CA PHE A 5 -6.48 20.11 22.43
C PHE A 5 -6.31 18.59 22.57
N CYS A 6 -6.69 18.02 23.71
CA CYS A 6 -6.75 16.56 23.92
C CYS A 6 -7.79 15.88 23.03
N LEU A 7 -8.92 16.54 22.71
CA LEU A 7 -9.96 15.95 21.86
C LEU A 7 -9.54 15.87 20.38
N LEU A 8 -8.80 16.85 19.87
CA LEU A 8 -8.28 16.82 18.50
C LEU A 8 -7.15 15.79 18.32
N VAL A 9 -6.28 15.65 19.31
CA VAL A 9 -5.25 14.61 19.33
C VAL A 9 -5.88 13.24 19.60
N CYS A 10 -6.92 13.14 20.46
CA CYS A 10 -7.68 11.91 20.66
C CYS A 10 -8.55 11.53 19.46
N CYS A 11 -9.14 12.47 18.70
CA CYS A 11 -9.84 12.10 17.46
C CYS A 11 -8.88 11.64 16.35
N CYS A 12 -7.69 12.22 16.24
CA CYS A 12 -6.66 11.68 15.37
C CYS A 12 -6.10 10.34 15.87
N SER A 13 -5.95 10.16 17.19
CA SER A 13 -5.53 8.90 17.79
C SER A 13 -6.65 7.86 17.83
N ALA A 14 -7.93 8.23 17.93
CA ALA A 14 -9.06 7.30 17.85
C ALA A 14 -9.36 6.85 16.41
N LEU A 15 -9.09 7.69 15.39
CA LEU A 15 -9.11 7.27 13.99
C LEU A 15 -7.86 6.46 13.61
N LEU A 16 -6.75 6.65 14.33
CA LEU A 16 -5.56 5.80 14.24
C LEU A 16 -5.70 4.55 15.12
N ALA A 17 -6.47 4.59 16.21
CA ALA A 17 -6.77 3.43 17.07
C ALA A 17 -7.86 2.51 16.48
N GLY A 18 -8.63 2.96 15.48
CA GLY A 18 -9.44 2.08 14.61
C GLY A 18 -8.57 1.18 13.72
N CYS A 19 -7.28 1.46 13.62
CA CYS A 19 -6.22 0.61 13.08
C CYS A 19 -5.23 0.23 14.19
N SER A 20 -5.71 -0.25 15.33
CA SER A 20 -4.84 -0.81 16.36
C SER A 20 -4.09 -2.01 15.77
N ARG A 21 -2.86 -2.23 16.25
CA ARG A 21 -2.00 -3.36 15.84
C ARG A 21 -2.74 -4.70 15.93
N GLU A 22 -3.60 -4.86 16.93
CA GLU A 22 -4.50 -6.00 17.11
C GLU A 22 -5.58 -6.10 16.04
N SER A 23 -6.15 -4.98 15.59
CA SER A 23 -7.12 -4.96 14.49
C SER A 23 -6.44 -5.35 13.18
N VAL A 24 -5.22 -4.86 12.92
CA VAL A 24 -4.45 -5.20 11.71
C VAL A 24 -3.98 -6.65 11.75
N GLU A 25 -3.55 -7.18 12.89
CA GLU A 25 -3.21 -8.62 13.05
C GLU A 25 -4.45 -9.51 12.92
N LYS A 26 -5.60 -9.07 13.40
CA LYS A 26 -6.88 -9.76 13.29
C LYS A 26 -7.52 -9.66 11.90
N TYR A 27 -7.17 -8.59 11.13
CA TYR A 27 -7.67 -8.35 9.77
C TYR A 27 -6.70 -8.77 8.67
N VAL A 28 -5.44 -8.98 8.97
CA VAL A 28 -4.45 -9.65 8.07
C VAL A 28 -4.53 -11.18 8.21
N GLY A 29 -5.08 -11.68 9.33
CA GLY A 29 -5.66 -13.02 9.40
C GLY A 29 -7.11 -12.95 8.92
N VAL A 30 -7.33 -12.98 7.60
CA VAL A 30 -8.64 -12.78 6.97
C VAL A 30 -9.62 -13.86 7.45
N ASP A 31 -10.54 -13.50 8.31
CA ASP A 31 -11.80 -14.17 8.46
C ASP A 31 -12.61 -13.95 7.17
N TYR A 32 -12.83 -15.02 6.42
CA TYR A 32 -13.65 -15.08 5.21
C TYR A 32 -15.06 -14.50 5.42
N GLN A 33 -15.59 -14.60 6.64
CA GLN A 33 -16.86 -14.01 7.05
C GLN A 33 -16.81 -12.47 7.06
N THR A 34 -15.66 -11.89 7.31
CA THR A 34 -15.48 -10.43 7.37
C THR A 34 -15.44 -9.82 5.97
N THR A 35 -14.84 -10.51 4.99
CA THR A 35 -14.85 -10.07 3.58
C THR A 35 -16.28 -10.00 3.03
N ASN A 36 -17.12 -10.97 3.36
CA ASN A 36 -18.55 -10.97 2.99
C ASN A 36 -19.39 -9.94 3.78
N ARG A 37 -19.05 -9.61 5.02
CA ARG A 37 -19.72 -8.56 5.80
C ARG A 37 -19.41 -7.16 5.28
N PHE A 38 -18.17 -6.88 4.87
CA PHE A 38 -17.79 -5.59 4.29
C PHE A 38 -18.44 -5.36 2.90
N ALA A 39 -18.52 -6.38 2.07
CA ALA A 39 -19.24 -6.31 0.80
C ALA A 39 -20.75 -6.00 0.96
N LYS A 40 -21.35 -6.46 2.06
CA LYS A 40 -22.79 -6.21 2.35
C LYS A 40 -23.08 -4.82 2.94
N ASN A 41 -22.08 -4.14 3.53
CA ASN A 41 -22.28 -2.85 4.21
C ASN A 41 -21.85 -1.63 3.38
N LEU A 42 -21.42 -1.81 2.13
CA LEU A 42 -21.22 -0.71 1.18
C LEU A 42 -22.57 -0.30 0.63
N ALA A 43 -23.01 0.92 0.97
CA ALA A 43 -24.24 1.48 0.43
C ALA A 43 -24.24 1.44 -1.12
N PRO A 44 -25.37 1.14 -1.76
CA PRO A 44 -25.44 0.98 -3.21
C PRO A 44 -25.06 2.28 -3.92
N ILE A 45 -24.11 2.19 -4.84
CA ILE A 45 -23.63 3.29 -5.67
C ILE A 45 -24.04 2.96 -7.12
N PRO A 46 -24.84 3.82 -7.79
CA PRO A 46 -25.41 3.49 -9.09
C PRO A 46 -24.41 3.44 -10.24
N GLY A 47 -24.53 2.45 -11.12
CA GLY A 47 -23.93 2.42 -12.45
C GLY A 47 -22.72 1.49 -12.64
N GLN A 48 -21.94 1.76 -13.66
CA GLN A 48 -20.79 0.96 -14.11
C GLN A 48 -19.74 0.64 -13.03
N PHE A 49 -19.73 1.42 -11.99
CA PHE A 49 -18.83 1.29 -10.84
C PHE A 49 -19.19 0.15 -9.87
N GLU A 50 -20.45 -0.20 -9.71
CA GLU A 50 -20.85 -1.41 -8.98
C GLU A 50 -20.24 -2.63 -9.67
N LYS A 51 -20.27 -2.67 -10.99
CA LYS A 51 -19.68 -3.75 -11.79
C LYS A 51 -18.15 -3.85 -11.59
N ASP A 52 -17.44 -2.74 -11.47
CA ASP A 52 -15.99 -2.74 -11.29
C ASP A 52 -15.57 -3.17 -9.87
N ILE A 53 -16.36 -2.77 -8.85
CA ILE A 53 -16.16 -3.25 -7.46
C ILE A 53 -16.55 -4.70 -7.33
N ASP A 54 -17.67 -5.10 -7.88
CA ASP A 54 -18.13 -6.48 -7.82
C ASP A 54 -17.15 -7.39 -8.57
N ALA A 55 -16.61 -6.97 -9.69
CA ALA A 55 -15.57 -7.68 -10.42
C ALA A 55 -14.29 -7.81 -9.60
N LEU A 56 -13.84 -6.76 -8.89
CA LEU A 56 -12.68 -6.82 -8.00
C LEU A 56 -12.94 -7.71 -6.79
N ASN A 57 -14.10 -7.59 -6.16
CA ASN A 57 -14.49 -8.43 -5.03
C ASN A 57 -14.60 -9.90 -5.44
N GLN A 58 -15.15 -10.20 -6.61
CA GLN A 58 -15.18 -11.53 -7.18
C GLN A 58 -13.75 -12.05 -7.46
N LEU A 59 -12.88 -11.24 -8.02
CA LEU A 59 -11.49 -11.59 -8.27
C LEU A 59 -10.77 -11.93 -6.97
N ILE A 60 -10.91 -11.09 -5.94
CA ILE A 60 -10.30 -11.32 -4.61
C ILE A 60 -10.89 -12.58 -3.98
N SER A 61 -12.20 -12.79 -4.04
CA SER A 61 -12.85 -13.99 -3.50
C SER A 61 -12.38 -15.27 -4.19
N GLN A 62 -12.29 -15.27 -5.52
CA GLN A 62 -11.74 -16.41 -6.28
C GLN A 62 -10.26 -16.64 -5.98
N PHE A 63 -9.48 -15.58 -5.82
CA PHE A 63 -8.08 -15.64 -5.46
C PHE A 63 -7.88 -16.23 -4.07
N THR A 64 -8.59 -15.72 -3.06
CA THR A 64 -8.50 -16.21 -1.67
C THR A 64 -8.98 -17.64 -1.54
N GLY A 65 -10.05 -18.04 -2.23
CA GLY A 65 -10.53 -19.42 -2.24
C GLY A 65 -9.48 -20.42 -2.79
N LYS A 66 -8.73 -20.05 -3.82
CA LYS A 66 -7.64 -20.89 -4.34
C LYS A 66 -6.48 -21.04 -3.34
N ILE A 67 -6.20 -19.98 -2.58
CA ILE A 67 -5.16 -19.98 -1.54
C ILE A 67 -5.62 -20.85 -0.37
N GLU A 68 -6.85 -20.67 0.09
CA GLU A 68 -7.42 -21.39 1.22
C GLU A 68 -7.37 -22.91 1.02
N VAL A 69 -7.70 -23.40 -0.16
CA VAL A 69 -7.62 -24.82 -0.51
C VAL A 69 -6.21 -25.38 -0.28
N ARG A 70 -5.15 -24.60 -0.57
CA ARG A 70 -3.76 -25.05 -0.45
C ARG A 70 -3.13 -24.79 0.91
N TRP A 71 -3.36 -23.59 1.46
CA TRP A 71 -2.67 -23.12 2.66
C TRP A 71 -3.49 -23.24 3.94
N GLY A 72 -4.82 -23.29 3.81
CA GLY A 72 -5.75 -23.20 4.92
C GLY A 72 -6.23 -21.78 5.16
N GLU A 73 -7.38 -21.66 5.78
CA GLU A 73 -8.05 -20.40 6.08
C GLU A 73 -7.16 -19.42 6.84
N ASP A 74 -6.49 -19.90 7.89
CA ASP A 74 -5.58 -19.09 8.73
C ASP A 74 -4.30 -18.65 8.01
N GLN A 75 -4.05 -19.14 6.80
CA GLN A 75 -2.85 -18.86 6.02
C GLN A 75 -3.14 -18.10 4.72
N VAL A 76 -4.32 -17.51 4.62
CA VAL A 76 -4.66 -16.63 3.48
C VAL A 76 -4.10 -15.24 3.76
N PHE A 77 -3.10 -14.82 2.95
CA PHE A 77 -2.53 -13.48 3.00
C PHE A 77 -2.76 -12.75 1.68
N VAL A 78 -3.06 -11.46 1.75
CA VAL A 78 -3.28 -10.58 0.60
C VAL A 78 -2.43 -9.33 0.78
N SER A 79 -1.93 -8.74 -0.32
CA SER A 79 -1.18 -7.49 -0.27
C SER A 79 -2.00 -6.38 0.36
N GLY A 80 -1.36 -5.63 1.26
CA GLY A 80 -1.93 -4.47 1.94
C GLY A 80 -1.20 -3.17 1.59
N LYS A 81 -1.41 -2.15 2.40
CA LYS A 81 -0.73 -0.85 2.24
C LYS A 81 0.78 -0.96 2.42
N ARG A 82 1.23 -1.70 3.44
CA ARG A 82 2.63 -1.79 3.86
C ARG A 82 3.25 -3.16 3.64
N ASP A 83 2.45 -4.05 3.07
CA ASP A 83 2.82 -5.42 2.81
C ASP A 83 2.71 -5.73 1.32
N TYR A 84 3.64 -6.54 0.84
CA TYR A 84 3.55 -7.15 -0.47
C TYR A 84 3.37 -8.65 -0.29
N VAL A 85 2.36 -9.22 -0.95
CA VAL A 85 2.14 -10.68 -0.97
C VAL A 85 1.96 -11.11 -2.41
N LYS A 86 2.80 -12.03 -2.87
CA LYS A 86 2.69 -12.60 -4.20
C LYS A 86 2.75 -14.11 -4.12
N TYR A 87 1.73 -14.74 -4.69
CA TYR A 87 1.71 -16.19 -4.91
C TYR A 87 2.24 -16.51 -6.30
N THR A 88 2.95 -17.63 -6.39
CA THR A 88 3.50 -18.19 -7.62
C THR A 88 3.27 -19.70 -7.66
N ASP A 89 3.68 -20.35 -8.74
CA ASP A 89 3.71 -21.80 -8.82
C ASP A 89 2.34 -22.44 -8.49
N ASN A 90 1.28 -22.02 -9.20
CA ASN A 90 -0.08 -22.49 -8.95
C ASN A 90 -0.49 -22.39 -7.47
N TYR A 91 -0.13 -21.28 -6.80
CA TYR A 91 -0.36 -21.01 -5.38
C TYR A 91 0.40 -21.94 -4.41
N LYS A 92 1.38 -22.74 -4.86
CA LYS A 92 2.20 -23.57 -3.97
C LYS A 92 3.27 -22.77 -3.24
N SER A 93 3.70 -21.66 -3.81
CA SER A 93 4.74 -20.79 -3.24
C SER A 93 4.24 -19.36 -3.07
N ARG A 94 4.75 -18.67 -2.06
CA ARG A 94 4.45 -17.26 -1.83
C ARG A 94 5.63 -16.50 -1.24
N ALA A 95 5.69 -15.20 -1.56
CA ALA A 95 6.54 -14.23 -0.90
C ALA A 95 5.69 -13.25 -0.10
N ARG A 96 6.16 -12.90 1.08
CA ARG A 96 5.59 -11.85 1.93
C ARG A 96 6.70 -10.87 2.29
N ILE A 97 6.47 -9.58 2.03
CA ILE A 97 7.41 -8.51 2.36
C ILE A 97 6.70 -7.56 3.32
N ASP A 98 7.23 -7.43 4.53
CA ASP A 98 6.84 -6.42 5.50
C ASP A 98 7.80 -5.23 5.35
N PHE A 99 7.32 -4.17 4.71
CA PHE A 99 8.13 -2.98 4.44
C PHE A 99 8.37 -2.11 5.68
N GLU A 100 7.60 -2.30 6.73
CA GLU A 100 7.76 -1.56 7.98
C GLU A 100 8.84 -2.22 8.84
N ARG A 101 8.77 -3.54 8.98
CA ARG A 101 9.76 -4.33 9.75
C ARG A 101 11.05 -4.61 8.98
N GLY A 102 11.05 -4.43 7.67
CA GLY A 102 12.19 -4.75 6.82
C GLY A 102 12.49 -6.25 6.76
N VAL A 103 11.46 -7.08 6.62
CA VAL A 103 11.57 -8.54 6.61
C VAL A 103 10.85 -9.13 5.41
N ILE A 104 11.49 -10.07 4.75
CA ILE A 104 10.93 -10.86 3.66
C ILE A 104 10.82 -12.31 4.12
N GLN A 105 9.68 -12.92 3.93
CA GLN A 105 9.46 -14.34 4.14
C GLN A 105 9.04 -14.99 2.82
N VAL A 106 9.79 -16.00 2.39
CA VAL A 106 9.48 -16.79 1.19
C VAL A 106 9.18 -18.21 1.62
N GLU A 107 8.07 -18.75 1.15
CA GLU A 107 7.48 -19.97 1.64
C GLU A 107 6.99 -20.86 0.49
N THR A 108 7.01 -22.17 0.70
CA THR A 108 6.36 -23.14 -0.19
C THR A 108 5.71 -24.28 0.58
N VAL A 109 4.58 -24.76 0.07
CA VAL A 109 3.88 -25.96 0.51
C VAL A 109 3.93 -27.05 -0.58
N ALA A 110 4.81 -26.92 -1.56
CA ALA A 110 5.04 -27.96 -2.55
C ALA A 110 5.49 -29.26 -1.86
N THR A 111 4.92 -30.38 -2.28
CA THR A 111 5.24 -31.71 -1.75
C THR A 111 6.30 -32.40 -2.59
N ASP A 112 6.37 -32.06 -3.85
CA ASP A 112 7.36 -32.49 -4.83
C ASP A 112 8.53 -31.47 -4.88
N ALA A 113 9.77 -31.90 -4.72
CA ALA A 113 10.98 -31.08 -4.78
C ALA A 113 10.85 -29.69 -4.07
N PRO A 114 10.44 -29.60 -2.79
CA PRO A 114 10.08 -28.33 -2.15
C PRO A 114 11.23 -27.31 -2.11
N LYS A 115 12.48 -27.76 -2.09
CA LYS A 115 13.65 -26.87 -2.14
C LYS A 115 13.75 -26.15 -3.48
N ASP A 116 13.44 -26.80 -4.59
CA ASP A 116 13.49 -26.20 -5.93
C ASP A 116 12.37 -25.17 -6.11
N HIS A 117 11.16 -25.49 -5.65
CA HIS A 117 10.05 -24.54 -5.62
C HIS A 117 10.37 -23.31 -4.77
N LEU A 118 10.94 -23.51 -3.59
CA LEU A 118 11.37 -22.42 -2.70
C LEU A 118 12.48 -21.58 -3.35
N LYS A 119 13.46 -22.21 -3.98
CA LYS A 119 14.53 -21.52 -4.71
C LYS A 119 13.97 -20.59 -5.79
N GLN A 120 13.07 -21.08 -6.61
CA GLN A 120 12.43 -20.27 -7.65
C GLN A 120 11.60 -19.11 -7.06
N ALA A 121 10.91 -19.35 -5.94
CA ALA A 121 10.18 -18.30 -5.26
C ALA A 121 11.11 -17.22 -4.68
N ILE A 122 12.26 -17.60 -4.11
CA ILE A 122 13.28 -16.65 -3.60
C ILE A 122 13.80 -15.79 -4.75
N ILE A 123 14.23 -16.43 -5.86
CA ILE A 123 14.76 -15.72 -7.05
C ILE A 123 13.72 -14.74 -7.59
N THR A 124 12.47 -15.21 -7.75
CA THR A 124 11.36 -14.38 -8.24
C THR A 124 11.13 -13.18 -7.33
N THR A 125 11.17 -13.39 -6.03
CA THR A 125 10.97 -12.31 -5.04
C THR A 125 12.07 -11.27 -5.12
N LEU A 126 13.34 -11.71 -5.12
CA LEU A 126 14.50 -10.83 -5.14
C LEU A 126 14.60 -10.01 -6.44
N LEU A 127 14.14 -10.57 -7.54
CA LEU A 127 14.17 -9.96 -8.87
C LEU A 127 12.82 -9.39 -9.32
N THR A 128 11.84 -9.30 -8.43
CA THR A 128 10.56 -8.63 -8.74
C THR A 128 10.83 -7.26 -9.34
N PRO A 129 10.29 -6.94 -10.53
CA PRO A 129 10.60 -5.70 -11.22
C PRO A 129 10.10 -4.47 -10.44
N ARG A 130 10.75 -3.33 -10.68
CA ARG A 130 10.40 -2.06 -10.04
C ARG A 130 9.05 -1.50 -10.52
N ASP A 131 8.60 -1.90 -11.72
CA ASP A 131 7.32 -1.49 -12.29
C ASP A 131 6.17 -2.37 -11.75
N PRO A 132 5.28 -1.83 -10.89
CA PRO A 132 4.18 -2.58 -10.33
C PRO A 132 3.14 -3.03 -11.37
N ALA A 133 3.02 -2.32 -12.49
CA ALA A 133 2.07 -2.68 -13.54
C ALA A 133 2.42 -3.99 -14.26
N SER A 134 3.65 -4.48 -14.09
CA SER A 134 4.11 -5.75 -14.63
C SER A 134 3.79 -6.96 -13.75
N VAL A 135 3.26 -6.75 -12.54
CA VAL A 135 3.01 -7.81 -11.56
C VAL A 135 1.53 -7.92 -11.26
N ASP A 136 0.93 -9.05 -11.57
CA ASP A 136 -0.43 -9.36 -11.14
C ASP A 136 -0.42 -9.93 -9.71
N LEU A 137 -0.89 -9.15 -8.75
CA LEU A 137 -0.92 -9.51 -7.33
C LEU A 137 -2.03 -10.51 -6.97
N TYR A 138 -3.08 -10.59 -7.79
CA TYR A 138 -4.29 -11.38 -7.51
C TYR A 138 -4.36 -12.70 -8.27
N SER A 139 -3.23 -13.19 -8.73
CA SER A 139 -3.11 -14.49 -9.37
C SER A 139 -1.80 -15.18 -9.01
N ALA A 140 -1.63 -16.45 -9.42
CA ALA A 140 -0.36 -17.16 -9.38
C ALA A 140 0.45 -16.99 -10.69
N ALA A 141 0.14 -15.97 -11.49
CA ALA A 141 0.85 -15.70 -12.73
C ALA A 141 2.34 -15.47 -12.49
N LYS A 142 3.14 -15.90 -13.45
CA LYS A 142 4.59 -15.75 -13.42
C LYS A 142 4.98 -14.27 -13.40
N VAL A 143 5.89 -13.90 -12.52
CA VAL A 143 6.45 -12.55 -12.47
C VAL A 143 7.54 -12.43 -13.54
N PRO A 144 7.49 -11.45 -14.44
CA PRO A 144 8.58 -11.21 -15.39
C PRO A 144 9.82 -10.73 -14.63
N LEU A 145 10.97 -11.36 -14.89
CA LEU A 145 12.24 -10.98 -14.26
C LEU A 145 13.02 -10.02 -15.17
N THR A 146 12.40 -8.89 -15.51
CA THR A 146 12.94 -7.89 -16.43
C THR A 146 13.11 -6.53 -15.76
N GLY A 147 14.11 -5.78 -16.20
CA GLY A 147 14.41 -4.46 -15.66
C GLY A 147 15.11 -4.50 -14.30
N ARG A 148 15.13 -3.36 -13.61
CA ARG A 148 15.76 -3.25 -12.28
C ARG A 148 14.87 -3.85 -11.21
N PRO A 149 15.42 -4.65 -10.28
CA PRO A 149 14.65 -5.21 -9.17
C PRO A 149 14.16 -4.11 -8.22
N PHE A 150 12.93 -4.28 -7.73
CA PHE A 150 12.37 -3.37 -6.71
C PHE A 150 13.16 -3.41 -5.39
N LEU A 151 13.68 -4.58 -5.01
CA LEU A 151 14.46 -4.78 -3.77
C LEU A 151 15.94 -4.43 -3.91
N GLU A 152 16.38 -3.90 -5.05
CA GLU A 152 17.76 -3.48 -5.27
C GLU A 152 18.21 -2.48 -4.20
N GLY A 153 19.34 -2.74 -3.56
CA GLY A 153 19.88 -1.96 -2.45
C GLY A 153 19.19 -2.20 -1.10
N GLN A 154 17.98 -2.75 -1.08
CA GLN A 154 17.24 -3.04 0.15
C GLN A 154 17.58 -4.42 0.73
N VAL A 155 18.09 -5.32 -0.10
CA VAL A 155 18.56 -6.66 0.28
C VAL A 155 19.97 -6.85 -0.26
N VAL A 156 20.84 -7.40 0.58
CA VAL A 156 22.18 -7.83 0.19
C VAL A 156 22.32 -9.34 0.36
N ASP A 157 23.18 -9.95 -0.43
CA ASP A 157 23.51 -11.37 -0.28
C ASP A 157 24.42 -11.63 0.94
N HIS A 158 24.82 -12.87 1.12
CA HIS A 158 25.73 -13.29 2.21
C HIS A 158 27.16 -12.72 2.13
N GLU A 159 27.49 -12.09 1.00
CA GLU A 159 28.76 -11.35 0.79
C GLU A 159 28.57 -9.83 0.95
N GLY A 160 27.37 -9.36 1.34
CA GLY A 160 27.06 -7.94 1.48
C GLY A 160 26.86 -7.21 0.14
N LYS A 161 26.60 -7.92 -0.95
CA LYS A 161 26.43 -7.35 -2.28
C LYS A 161 24.96 -7.23 -2.67
N ALA A 162 24.59 -6.13 -3.34
CA ALA A 162 23.27 -5.92 -3.87
C ALA A 162 22.90 -6.99 -4.92
N ILE A 163 21.62 -7.39 -4.93
CA ILE A 163 21.11 -8.45 -5.79
C ILE A 163 20.37 -7.80 -6.97
N THR A 164 21.05 -7.74 -8.11
CA THR A 164 20.54 -7.13 -9.36
C THR A 164 20.40 -8.15 -10.49
N TRP A 165 21.16 -9.26 -10.42
CA TRP A 165 21.28 -10.21 -11.49
C TRP A 165 20.85 -11.61 -11.08
N GLN A 166 20.31 -12.35 -12.03
CA GLN A 166 19.78 -13.69 -11.79
C GLN A 166 20.83 -14.65 -11.22
N TRP A 167 22.07 -14.59 -11.68
CA TRP A 167 23.12 -15.46 -11.16
C TRP A 167 23.38 -15.23 -9.66
N ARG A 168 23.35 -13.95 -9.20
CA ARG A 168 23.53 -13.61 -7.79
C ARG A 168 22.32 -14.01 -6.95
N ALA A 169 21.12 -13.81 -7.47
CA ALA A 169 19.88 -14.26 -6.84
C ALA A 169 19.86 -15.80 -6.69
N ASN A 170 20.30 -16.54 -7.69
CA ASN A 170 20.45 -18.00 -7.62
C ASN A 170 21.42 -18.43 -6.53
N ARG A 171 22.62 -17.85 -6.52
CA ARG A 171 23.66 -18.17 -5.51
C ARG A 171 23.19 -17.85 -4.09
N PHE A 172 22.52 -16.72 -3.90
CA PHE A 172 21.98 -16.36 -2.61
C PHE A 172 20.81 -17.26 -2.19
N ALA A 173 19.96 -17.69 -3.13
CA ALA A 173 18.89 -18.63 -2.85
C ALA A 173 19.44 -20.00 -2.40
N ASP A 174 20.52 -20.50 -3.04
CA ASP A 174 21.20 -21.71 -2.61
C ASP A 174 21.75 -21.58 -1.19
N TYR A 175 22.46 -20.49 -0.89
CA TYR A 175 22.92 -20.19 0.47
C TYR A 175 21.80 -20.17 1.50
N LEU A 176 20.66 -19.53 1.18
CA LEU A 176 19.53 -19.45 2.11
C LEU A 176 18.90 -20.83 2.37
N ILE A 177 18.81 -21.67 1.36
CA ILE A 177 18.27 -23.03 1.48
C ILE A 177 19.23 -23.91 2.28
N ASP A 178 20.52 -23.80 2.09
CA ASP A 178 21.50 -24.62 2.79
C ASP A 178 21.67 -24.19 4.25
N GLN A 179 21.66 -22.88 4.53
CA GLN A 179 22.03 -22.34 5.84
C GLN A 179 20.83 -21.86 6.68
N ARG A 180 19.69 -21.54 6.08
CA ARG A 180 18.58 -20.85 6.77
C ARG A 180 17.22 -21.46 6.53
N LEU A 181 17.14 -22.61 5.86
CA LEU A 181 15.89 -23.31 5.63
C LEU A 181 15.22 -23.68 6.95
N LYS A 182 13.96 -23.34 7.08
CA LYS A 182 13.10 -23.73 8.20
C LYS A 182 11.89 -24.50 7.67
N LYS A 183 11.31 -25.30 8.55
CA LYS A 183 10.14 -26.13 8.27
C LYS A 183 9.14 -25.98 9.40
N LYS A 184 7.88 -25.84 9.07
CA LYS A 184 6.76 -25.96 10.03
C LYS A 184 5.61 -26.72 9.38
N GLN A 185 4.74 -27.26 10.20
CA GLN A 185 3.52 -27.90 9.72
C GLN A 185 2.41 -26.86 9.55
N VAL A 186 1.70 -26.95 8.43
CA VAL A 186 0.53 -26.12 8.12
C VAL A 186 -0.57 -27.08 7.65
N ARG A 187 -1.68 -27.18 8.39
CA ARG A 187 -2.67 -28.22 8.18
C ARG A 187 -2.03 -29.61 8.21
N PHE A 188 -2.16 -30.35 7.10
CA PHE A 188 -1.66 -31.73 6.96
C PHE A 188 -0.37 -31.81 6.13
N GLN A 189 0.28 -30.67 5.83
CA GLN A 189 1.46 -30.62 4.96
C GLN A 189 2.60 -29.81 5.59
N ASN A 190 3.80 -30.08 5.12
CA ASN A 190 4.97 -29.33 5.53
C ASN A 190 5.07 -28.02 4.73
N MET A 191 5.31 -26.92 5.42
CA MET A 191 5.70 -25.66 4.81
C MET A 191 7.19 -25.43 5.03
N TYR A 192 7.91 -25.22 3.95
CA TYR A 192 9.32 -24.86 3.95
C TYR A 192 9.45 -23.35 3.72
N PHE A 193 10.34 -22.70 4.45
CA PHE A 193 10.49 -21.25 4.33
C PHE A 193 11.86 -20.75 4.71
N VAL A 194 12.18 -19.56 4.19
CA VAL A 194 13.33 -18.75 4.60
C VAL A 194 12.88 -17.36 4.99
N THR A 195 13.65 -16.73 5.89
CA THR A 195 13.46 -15.33 6.29
C THR A 195 14.68 -14.53 5.91
N ILE A 196 14.48 -13.44 5.18
CA ILE A 196 15.54 -12.58 4.67
C ILE A 196 15.37 -11.19 5.29
N PRO A 197 16.32 -10.72 6.11
CA PRO A 197 16.28 -9.35 6.62
C PRO A 197 16.66 -8.37 5.52
N MET A 198 16.03 -7.22 5.50
CA MET A 198 16.48 -6.08 4.70
C MET A 198 17.61 -5.34 5.43
N VAL A 199 18.35 -4.51 4.72
CA VAL A 199 19.34 -3.61 5.31
C VAL A 199 18.68 -2.62 6.28
N LYS A 200 19.42 -2.11 7.26
CA LYS A 200 18.88 -1.23 8.30
C LYS A 200 18.23 0.04 7.73
N ASP A 201 18.76 0.57 6.66
CA ASP A 201 18.31 1.77 5.97
C ASP A 201 17.38 1.48 4.76
N HIS A 202 16.78 0.27 4.69
CA HIS A 202 15.93 -0.15 3.58
C HIS A 202 14.82 0.87 3.23
N ALA A 203 14.27 1.55 4.23
CA ALA A 203 13.24 2.57 4.02
C ALA A 203 13.79 3.80 3.30
N ALA A 204 15.02 4.23 3.64
CA ALA A 204 15.72 5.31 2.95
C ALA A 204 16.06 4.90 1.51
N GLN A 205 16.65 3.72 1.33
CA GLN A 205 16.95 3.16 0.01
C GLN A 205 15.71 3.14 -0.90
N ARG A 206 14.56 2.73 -0.34
CA ARG A 206 13.28 2.68 -1.05
C ARG A 206 12.77 4.09 -1.38
N SER A 207 12.90 5.05 -0.47
CA SER A 207 12.44 6.42 -0.68
C SER A 207 13.25 7.15 -1.76
N TYR A 208 14.56 6.93 -1.83
CA TYR A 208 15.44 7.54 -2.85
C TYR A 208 15.04 7.19 -4.28
N GLN A 209 14.40 6.07 -4.49
CA GLN A 209 13.91 5.67 -5.82
C GLN A 209 12.89 6.66 -6.40
N TYR A 210 12.26 7.48 -5.56
CA TYR A 210 11.22 8.42 -5.94
C TYR A 210 11.64 9.88 -5.86
N ALA A 211 12.92 10.17 -5.54
CA ALA A 211 13.40 11.53 -5.28
C ALA A 211 13.11 12.50 -6.42
N ASP A 212 13.45 12.13 -7.65
CA ASP A 212 13.22 13.00 -8.82
C ASP A 212 11.73 13.21 -9.11
N ILE A 213 10.91 12.19 -8.87
CA ILE A 213 9.46 12.27 -9.07
C ILE A 213 8.84 13.22 -8.03
N VAL A 214 9.24 13.09 -6.76
CA VAL A 214 8.76 13.95 -5.67
C VAL A 214 9.16 15.38 -5.90
N ARG A 215 10.42 15.65 -6.30
CA ARG A 215 10.91 16.99 -6.63
C ARG A 215 10.07 17.63 -7.73
N ARG A 216 9.89 16.96 -8.87
CA ARG A 216 9.07 17.47 -9.98
C ARG A 216 7.61 17.75 -9.57
N ALA A 217 7.02 16.89 -8.75
CA ALA A 217 5.67 17.08 -8.25
C ALA A 217 5.60 18.27 -7.27
N SER A 218 6.57 18.40 -6.38
CA SER A 218 6.72 19.53 -5.45
C SER A 218 6.79 20.87 -6.19
N GLU A 219 7.67 20.97 -7.17
CA GLU A 219 7.84 22.17 -8.01
C GLU A 219 6.56 22.51 -8.78
N ARG A 220 5.93 21.50 -9.40
CA ARG A 220 4.71 21.70 -10.21
C ARG A 220 3.52 22.22 -9.41
N TYR A 221 3.34 21.75 -8.20
CA TYR A 221 2.13 22.02 -7.40
C TYR A 221 2.36 22.94 -6.19
N GLY A 222 3.59 23.34 -5.92
CA GLY A 222 3.93 24.17 -4.76
C GLY A 222 3.61 23.49 -3.43
N ILE A 223 3.82 22.18 -3.35
CA ILE A 223 3.65 21.34 -2.16
C ILE A 223 5.03 20.89 -1.70
N SER A 224 5.34 21.09 -0.41
CA SER A 224 6.64 20.72 0.16
C SER A 224 7.00 19.25 -0.08
N GLU A 225 8.23 18.97 -0.54
CA GLU A 225 8.76 17.60 -0.67
C GLU A 225 8.66 16.83 0.64
N LYS A 226 8.93 17.49 1.78
CA LYS A 226 8.81 16.87 3.11
C LYS A 226 7.40 16.35 3.38
N LEU A 227 6.37 17.10 2.98
CA LEU A 227 4.98 16.68 3.12
C LEU A 227 4.69 15.48 2.19
N ILE A 228 5.14 15.54 0.94
CA ILE A 228 4.94 14.44 -0.02
C ILE A 228 5.58 13.16 0.52
N TYR A 229 6.84 13.22 0.97
CA TYR A 229 7.53 12.07 1.58
C TYR A 229 6.84 11.54 2.83
N ALA A 230 6.36 12.43 3.72
CA ALA A 230 5.65 12.05 4.92
C ALA A 230 4.35 11.29 4.60
N ILE A 231 3.60 11.77 3.60
CA ILE A 231 2.37 11.10 3.13
C ILE A 231 2.70 9.73 2.53
N ILE A 232 3.68 9.62 1.63
CA ILE A 232 4.06 8.33 1.04
C ILE A 232 4.50 7.35 2.12
N LYS A 233 5.29 7.81 3.10
CA LYS A 233 5.72 6.97 4.23
C LYS A 233 4.53 6.46 5.04
N THR A 234 3.59 7.34 5.35
CA THR A 234 2.41 7.01 6.17
C THR A 234 1.43 6.10 5.42
N GLU A 235 1.19 6.40 4.14
CA GLU A 235 0.18 5.71 3.33
C GLU A 235 0.64 4.33 2.83
N SER A 236 1.93 4.16 2.53
CA SER A 236 2.40 2.94 1.88
C SER A 236 3.75 2.42 2.36
N SER A 237 4.47 3.13 3.24
CA SER A 237 5.88 2.85 3.53
C SER A 237 6.74 2.74 2.25
N PHE A 238 6.43 3.57 1.24
CA PHE A 238 7.04 3.53 -0.10
C PHE A 238 6.80 2.22 -0.88
N ASN A 239 5.74 1.49 -0.56
CA ASN A 239 5.31 0.32 -1.33
C ASN A 239 4.54 0.75 -2.58
N PRO A 240 5.08 0.61 -3.80
CA PRO A 240 4.37 1.00 -5.01
C PRO A 240 3.22 0.03 -5.36
N TYR A 241 3.23 -1.16 -4.78
CA TYR A 241 2.19 -2.19 -4.95
C TYR A 241 1.04 -2.04 -3.94
N ALA A 242 1.06 -0.98 -3.10
CA ALA A 242 0.09 -0.80 -2.04
C ALA A 242 -1.34 -0.72 -2.54
N VAL A 243 -2.21 -1.50 -1.93
CA VAL A 243 -3.66 -1.49 -2.14
C VAL A 243 -4.35 -1.47 -0.79
N SER A 244 -5.39 -0.64 -0.63
CA SER A 244 -6.22 -0.65 0.57
C SER A 244 -7.61 -1.22 0.29
N TRP A 245 -8.26 -1.68 1.35
CA TRP A 245 -9.65 -2.13 1.33
C TRP A 245 -10.64 -1.03 0.87
N ALA A 246 -10.25 0.24 0.99
CA ALA A 246 -11.00 1.39 0.51
C ALA A 246 -10.75 1.69 -0.99
N ASN A 247 -10.14 0.75 -1.72
CA ASN A 247 -9.75 0.93 -3.13
C ASN A 247 -8.85 2.16 -3.36
N ALA A 248 -7.92 2.40 -2.44
CA ALA A 248 -6.82 3.32 -2.64
C ALA A 248 -5.59 2.58 -3.18
N TYR A 249 -4.84 3.20 -4.09
CA TYR A 249 -3.78 2.54 -4.84
C TYR A 249 -2.47 3.32 -4.77
N GLY A 250 -1.37 2.55 -4.72
CA GLY A 250 0.00 3.01 -4.90
C GLY A 250 0.54 3.86 -3.76
N LEU A 251 1.63 4.56 -4.02
CA LEU A 251 2.48 5.22 -3.04
C LEU A 251 1.74 6.21 -2.14
N MET A 252 0.85 7.02 -2.69
CA MET A 252 0.07 8.03 -1.95
C MET A 252 -1.37 7.57 -1.66
N GLN A 253 -1.70 6.28 -1.89
CA GLN A 253 -3.02 5.71 -1.64
C GLN A 253 -4.16 6.56 -2.21
N VAL A 254 -4.07 6.86 -3.50
CA VAL A 254 -5.08 7.66 -4.19
C VAL A 254 -6.33 6.84 -4.45
N VAL A 255 -7.48 7.33 -3.98
CA VAL A 255 -8.78 6.74 -4.27
C VAL A 255 -9.30 7.27 -5.62
N PRO A 256 -9.51 6.43 -6.65
CA PRO A 256 -9.91 6.85 -7.98
C PRO A 256 -11.15 7.75 -8.02
N LYS A 257 -12.19 7.40 -7.25
CA LYS A 257 -13.51 8.04 -7.27
C LYS A 257 -13.60 9.39 -6.61
N THR A 258 -12.69 9.68 -5.70
CA THR A 258 -12.68 10.93 -4.91
C THR A 258 -11.50 11.79 -5.37
N ALA A 259 -10.36 11.66 -4.73
CA ALA A 259 -9.15 12.43 -5.04
C ALA A 259 -8.74 12.30 -6.52
N GLY A 260 -8.74 11.09 -7.07
CA GLY A 260 -8.39 10.84 -8.47
C GLY A 260 -9.31 11.55 -9.45
N ARG A 261 -10.65 11.45 -9.25
CA ARG A 261 -11.64 12.13 -10.08
C ARG A 261 -11.54 13.64 -9.98
N ASP A 262 -11.34 14.16 -8.77
CA ASP A 262 -11.17 15.60 -8.56
C ASP A 262 -9.94 16.13 -9.30
N VAL A 263 -8.81 15.43 -9.23
CA VAL A 263 -7.59 15.78 -9.96
C VAL A 263 -7.82 15.71 -11.46
N PHE A 264 -8.46 14.67 -11.98
CA PHE A 264 -8.77 14.55 -13.40
C PHE A 264 -9.62 15.72 -13.87
N LYS A 265 -10.69 16.04 -13.15
CA LYS A 265 -11.63 17.12 -13.51
C LYS A 265 -10.99 18.51 -13.35
N LEU A 266 -10.37 18.79 -12.20
CA LEU A 266 -10.01 20.16 -11.81
C LEU A 266 -8.62 20.59 -12.26
N VAL A 267 -7.66 19.63 -12.32
CA VAL A 267 -6.26 19.90 -12.66
C VAL A 267 -5.93 19.40 -14.07
N LYS A 268 -6.21 18.14 -14.36
CA LYS A 268 -5.84 17.52 -15.65
C LYS A 268 -6.82 17.82 -16.79
N LYS A 269 -7.99 18.42 -16.48
CA LYS A 269 -9.05 18.74 -17.45
C LYS A 269 -9.52 17.51 -18.25
N ARG A 270 -9.53 16.37 -17.60
CA ARG A 270 -9.98 15.08 -18.19
C ARG A 270 -11.32 14.67 -17.62
N ARG A 271 -12.12 13.96 -18.43
CA ARG A 271 -13.35 13.30 -17.94
C ARG A 271 -13.01 11.98 -17.26
N GLY A 272 -13.86 11.52 -16.33
CA GLY A 272 -13.72 10.25 -15.63
C GLY A 272 -12.76 10.30 -14.44
N GLN A 273 -12.13 9.18 -14.19
CA GLN A 273 -11.24 8.96 -13.04
C GLN A 273 -10.04 8.08 -13.44
N PRO A 274 -8.91 8.11 -12.72
CA PRO A 274 -7.79 7.23 -13.00
C PRO A 274 -8.16 5.76 -12.77
N THR A 275 -7.60 4.87 -13.59
CA THR A 275 -7.71 3.42 -13.39
C THR A 275 -6.73 2.94 -12.32
N PRO A 276 -6.90 1.74 -11.70
CA PRO A 276 -5.90 1.14 -10.85
C PRO A 276 -4.52 1.02 -11.54
N LYS A 277 -4.49 0.58 -12.79
CA LYS A 277 -3.25 0.51 -13.58
C LYS A 277 -2.54 1.87 -13.71
N TYR A 278 -3.30 2.95 -13.89
CA TYR A 278 -2.75 4.32 -13.90
C TYR A 278 -2.13 4.68 -12.54
N LEU A 279 -2.76 4.29 -11.44
CA LEU A 279 -2.33 4.62 -10.08
C LEU A 279 -1.22 3.70 -9.53
N PHE A 280 -0.99 2.55 -10.15
CA PHE A 280 0.19 1.73 -9.85
C PHE A 280 1.49 2.28 -10.48
N ASP A 281 1.40 3.18 -11.45
CA ASP A 281 2.55 3.91 -11.96
C ASP A 281 3.02 4.94 -10.90
N PRO A 282 4.25 4.84 -10.38
CA PRO A 282 4.73 5.71 -9.31
C PRO A 282 4.69 7.20 -9.66
N GLU A 283 5.05 7.57 -10.87
CA GLU A 283 5.05 8.96 -11.32
C GLU A 283 3.64 9.53 -11.37
N LYS A 284 2.71 8.78 -11.97
CA LYS A 284 1.30 9.19 -12.06
C LYS A 284 0.62 9.21 -10.71
N ASN A 285 1.00 8.32 -9.81
CA ASN A 285 0.47 8.25 -8.46
C ASN A 285 0.89 9.47 -7.63
N ILE A 286 2.20 9.75 -7.56
CA ILE A 286 2.75 10.89 -6.83
C ILE A 286 2.23 12.21 -7.42
N ASP A 287 2.21 12.34 -8.75
CA ASP A 287 1.65 13.51 -9.42
C ASP A 287 0.17 13.72 -9.06
N THR A 288 -0.64 12.64 -9.04
CA THR A 288 -2.07 12.73 -8.70
C THR A 288 -2.30 13.05 -7.22
N GLY A 289 -1.59 12.39 -6.31
CA GLY A 289 -1.71 12.65 -4.87
C GLY A 289 -1.27 14.07 -4.51
N THR A 290 -0.17 14.55 -5.11
CA THR A 290 0.32 15.92 -4.90
C THR A 290 -0.62 16.97 -5.52
N ALA A 291 -1.17 16.71 -6.70
CA ALA A 291 -2.21 17.54 -7.31
C ALA A 291 -3.48 17.63 -6.45
N TYR A 292 -3.81 16.57 -5.70
CA TYR A 292 -4.93 16.63 -4.77
C TYR A 292 -4.63 17.54 -3.57
N PHE A 293 -3.40 17.55 -3.02
CA PHE A 293 -2.99 18.55 -2.03
C PHE A 293 -3.09 19.98 -2.58
N TYR A 294 -2.73 20.20 -3.84
CA TYR A 294 -2.93 21.49 -4.50
C TYR A 294 -4.42 21.90 -4.54
N ILE A 295 -5.35 20.96 -4.82
CA ILE A 295 -6.79 21.22 -4.77
C ILE A 295 -7.23 21.55 -3.34
N LEU A 296 -6.77 20.79 -2.35
CA LEU A 296 -7.08 21.05 -0.94
C LEU A 296 -6.66 22.46 -0.54
N LYS A 297 -5.42 22.84 -0.83
CA LYS A 297 -4.84 24.15 -0.52
C LYS A 297 -5.58 25.29 -1.21
N ASN A 298 -5.73 25.22 -2.54
CA ASN A 298 -6.11 26.38 -3.35
C ASN A 298 -7.61 26.44 -3.67
N ARG A 299 -8.38 25.40 -3.33
CA ARG A 299 -9.81 25.35 -3.61
C ARG A 299 -10.65 25.05 -2.38
N TYR A 300 -10.42 23.88 -1.74
CA TYR A 300 -11.30 23.42 -0.69
C TYR A 300 -11.09 24.10 0.67
N LEU A 301 -9.85 24.44 0.98
CA LEU A 301 -9.42 25.07 2.23
C LEU A 301 -8.84 26.48 2.03
N LYS A 302 -9.07 27.10 0.86
CA LYS A 302 -8.50 28.40 0.50
C LYS A 302 -8.85 29.53 1.49
N ALA A 303 -9.92 29.40 2.26
CA ALA A 303 -10.36 30.40 3.24
C ALA A 303 -9.66 30.23 4.60
N VAL A 304 -8.87 29.18 4.81
CA VAL A 304 -8.03 29.00 6.01
C VAL A 304 -6.83 29.95 5.90
N ARG A 305 -6.70 30.89 6.86
CA ARG A 305 -5.73 31.99 6.79
C ARG A 305 -4.39 31.65 7.42
N ASP A 306 -4.41 30.97 8.55
CA ASP A 306 -3.20 30.58 9.27
C ASP A 306 -2.49 29.42 8.54
N PRO A 307 -1.18 29.55 8.23
CA PRO A 307 -0.46 28.54 7.47
C PRO A 307 -0.36 27.18 8.17
N LEU A 308 -0.26 27.14 9.49
CA LEU A 308 -0.14 25.91 10.26
C LEU A 308 -1.48 25.21 10.35
N SER A 309 -2.56 25.95 10.60
CA SER A 309 -3.94 25.46 10.56
C SER A 309 -4.30 24.91 9.17
N LEU A 310 -3.87 25.58 8.11
CA LEU A 310 -4.02 25.10 6.73
C LEU A 310 -3.26 23.77 6.51
N HIS A 311 -2.03 23.71 6.99
CA HIS A 311 -1.19 22.51 6.87
C HIS A 311 -1.84 21.29 7.53
N TYR A 312 -2.27 21.42 8.79
CA TYR A 312 -2.97 20.33 9.48
C TYR A 312 -4.33 19.99 8.87
N SER A 313 -5.08 21.00 8.42
CA SER A 313 -6.36 20.79 7.75
C SER A 313 -6.20 20.04 6.43
N MET A 314 -5.14 20.32 5.66
CA MET A 314 -4.84 19.59 4.42
C MET A 314 -4.52 18.12 4.70
N ILE A 315 -3.70 17.82 5.72
CA ILE A 315 -3.37 16.44 6.09
C ILE A 315 -4.63 15.70 6.55
N SER A 316 -5.43 16.31 7.41
CA SER A 316 -6.69 15.73 7.90
C SER A 316 -7.70 15.51 6.77
N ALA A 317 -7.79 16.46 5.83
CA ALA A 317 -8.69 16.38 4.68
C ALA A 317 -8.22 15.34 3.65
N TYR A 318 -6.92 15.12 3.51
CA TYR A 318 -6.39 14.05 2.67
C TYR A 318 -6.83 12.67 3.17
N ASN A 319 -6.72 12.44 4.48
CA ASN A 319 -7.07 11.17 5.13
C ASN A 319 -8.59 10.97 5.26
N GLY A 320 -9.29 11.97 5.80
CA GLY A 320 -10.69 11.86 6.20
C GLY A 320 -11.69 12.52 5.25
N GLY A 321 -11.21 13.24 4.23
CA GLY A 321 -12.03 14.04 3.34
C GLY A 321 -12.40 15.41 3.90
N THR A 322 -12.37 16.44 3.06
CA THR A 322 -12.63 17.84 3.43
C THR A 322 -13.99 18.03 4.12
N GLY A 323 -15.02 17.34 3.64
CA GLY A 323 -16.36 17.45 4.22
C GLY A 323 -16.43 16.98 5.66
N ASN A 324 -15.73 15.90 6.00
CA ASN A 324 -15.67 15.39 7.37
C ASN A 324 -14.90 16.35 8.27
N VAL A 325 -13.74 16.84 7.82
CA VAL A 325 -12.94 17.82 8.59
C VAL A 325 -13.77 19.07 8.91
N LEU A 326 -14.47 19.63 7.94
CA LEU A 326 -15.29 20.82 8.17
C LEU A 326 -16.46 20.56 9.11
N ARG A 327 -17.13 19.42 8.99
CA ARG A 327 -18.26 19.04 9.88
C ARG A 327 -17.86 18.86 11.35
N THR A 328 -16.58 18.68 11.66
CA THR A 328 -16.13 18.68 13.07
C THR A 328 -16.23 20.06 13.72
N PHE A 329 -16.32 21.11 12.93
CA PHE A 329 -16.48 22.49 13.40
C PHE A 329 -17.94 22.99 13.30
N ASP A 330 -18.55 22.86 12.11
CA ASP A 330 -19.95 23.19 11.86
C ASP A 330 -20.49 22.43 10.65
N ASN A 331 -21.79 22.14 10.63
CA ASN A 331 -22.46 21.55 9.48
C ASN A 331 -22.52 22.52 8.28
N ASN A 332 -22.55 23.82 8.54
CA ASN A 332 -22.44 24.85 7.51
C ASN A 332 -20.96 25.10 7.20
N ARG A 333 -20.60 24.94 5.93
CA ARG A 333 -19.20 25.03 5.47
C ARG A 333 -18.55 26.39 5.74
N ASP A 334 -19.29 27.48 5.59
CA ASP A 334 -18.77 28.83 5.77
C ASP A 334 -18.51 29.11 7.25
N ARG A 335 -19.43 28.69 8.12
CA ARG A 335 -19.24 28.78 9.59
C ARG A 335 -18.08 27.89 10.03
N ALA A 336 -17.99 26.66 9.52
CA ALA A 336 -16.88 25.77 9.82
C ALA A 336 -15.52 26.42 9.47
N MET A 337 -15.42 27.12 8.33
CA MET A 337 -14.21 27.84 7.95
C MET A 337 -13.92 29.04 8.86
N GLN A 338 -14.96 29.75 9.32
CA GLN A 338 -14.80 30.83 10.29
C GLN A 338 -14.30 30.31 11.64
N ASP A 339 -14.87 29.21 12.12
CA ASP A 339 -14.47 28.59 13.39
C ASP A 339 -13.05 28.03 13.33
N LEU A 340 -12.68 27.39 12.22
CA LEU A 340 -11.32 26.92 11.99
C LEU A 340 -10.31 28.07 12.01
N ASN A 341 -10.65 29.24 11.48
CA ASN A 341 -9.81 30.44 11.50
C ASN A 341 -9.70 31.12 12.88
N LYS A 342 -10.56 30.76 13.84
CA LYS A 342 -10.48 31.23 15.25
C LYS A 342 -9.53 30.38 16.09
N LEU A 343 -9.18 29.18 15.62
CA LEU A 343 -8.23 28.34 16.31
C LEU A 343 -6.84 28.97 16.25
N LYS A 344 -6.16 28.98 17.38
CA LYS A 344 -4.73 29.26 17.45
C LYS A 344 -4.01 27.93 17.37
N PRO A 345 -3.03 27.76 16.46
CA PRO A 345 -2.22 26.57 16.36
C PRO A 345 -1.45 26.25 17.63
#